data_721ce70ba9f47040b2d816b36d9e2815
#
_entry.id   721ce70ba9f47040b2d816b36d9e2815
#
_cell.length_a   1.000
_cell.length_b   1.000
_cell.length_c   1.000
_cell.angle_alpha   90.00
_cell.angle_beta   90.00
_cell.angle_gamma   90.00
#
_symmetry.space_group_name_H-M   'P 1'
#
loop_
_entity.id
_entity.type
_entity.pdbx_description
1 polymer ?
#
loop_
_entity_poly.entity_id
_entity_poly.type
_entity_poly.pdbx_seq_one_letter_code
_entity_poly.pdbx_strand_id
1 'polypeptide(L)' 'MKIEKKKFCADLILTDAIMDMAEEDGITWQEARSKIINSNAYTALYDLETGLWGNGPDYFRDFYKKTA' A
#
# COMPACT_ATOMS: atom_id res chain seq x y z
N MET A 1 5.04 -15.44 -13.51
CA MET A 1 3.78 -14.82 -13.07
C MET A 1 3.43 -13.65 -13.97
N LYS A 2 2.16 -13.52 -14.31
CA LYS A 2 1.73 -12.42 -15.17
C LYS A 2 1.69 -11.11 -14.41
N ILE A 3 2.00 -10.01 -15.08
CA ILE A 3 1.99 -8.67 -14.51
C ILE A 3 0.63 -8.34 -13.86
N GLU A 4 -0.45 -8.81 -14.48
CA GLU A 4 -1.81 -8.58 -13.98
C GLU A 4 -2.04 -9.15 -12.59
N LYS A 5 -1.46 -10.33 -12.28
CA LYS A 5 -1.57 -10.92 -10.95
C LYS A 5 -0.79 -10.13 -9.91
N LYS A 6 0.39 -9.63 -10.28
CA LYS A 6 1.21 -8.81 -9.40
C LYS A 6 0.49 -7.51 -9.07
N LYS A 7 -0.09 -6.88 -10.08
CA LYS A 7 -0.85 -5.66 -9.88
C LYS A 7 -2.07 -5.90 -9.00
N PHE A 8 -2.75 -7.03 -9.19
CA PHE A 8 -3.90 -7.39 -8.37
C PHE A 8 -3.51 -7.54 -6.90
N CYS A 9 -2.39 -8.20 -6.63
CA CYS A 9 -1.88 -8.32 -5.27
C CYS A 9 -1.54 -6.96 -4.67
N ALA A 10 -0.93 -6.08 -5.45
CA ALA A 10 -0.62 -4.73 -5.00
C ALA A 10 -1.90 -3.95 -4.67
N ASP A 11 -2.93 -4.10 -5.49
CA ASP A 11 -4.21 -3.43 -5.25
C ASP A 11 -4.86 -3.90 -3.94
N LEU A 12 -4.79 -5.20 -3.65
CA LEU A 12 -5.31 -5.74 -2.39
C LEU A 12 -4.55 -5.21 -1.19
N ILE A 13 -3.23 -5.16 -1.28
CA ILE A 13 -2.38 -4.62 -0.22
C ILE A 13 -2.70 -3.14 0.00
N LEU A 14 -2.86 -2.38 -1.06
CA LEU A 14 -3.19 -0.97 -0.97
C LEU A 14 -4.54 -0.77 -0.27
N THR A 15 -5.54 -1.54 -0.65
CA THR A 15 -6.87 -1.45 -0.05
C THR A 15 -6.82 -1.74 1.44
N ASP A 16 -6.15 -2.82 1.84
CA ASP A 16 -6.01 -3.17 3.26
C ASP A 16 -5.30 -2.08 4.04
N ALA A 17 -4.23 -1.52 3.47
CA ALA A 17 -3.47 -0.46 4.13
C ALA A 17 -4.33 0.80 4.32
N ILE A 18 -5.13 1.15 3.32
CA ILE A 18 -6.03 2.30 3.40
C ILE A 18 -7.05 2.11 4.51
N MET A 19 -7.67 0.94 4.56
CA MET A 19 -8.68 0.64 5.58
C MET A 19 -8.08 0.68 6.98
N ASP A 20 -6.92 0.05 7.16
CA ASP A 20 -6.25 0.02 8.45
C ASP A 20 -5.83 1.42 8.90
N MET A 21 -5.28 2.22 7.99
CA MET A 21 -4.86 3.58 8.32
C MET A 21 -6.06 4.45 8.69
N ALA A 22 -7.15 4.35 7.95
CA ALA A 22 -8.35 5.12 8.24
C ALA A 22 -8.87 4.81 9.64
N GLU A 23 -8.86 3.54 10.03
CA GLU A 23 -9.31 3.11 11.35
C GLU A 23 -8.36 3.55 12.46
N GLU A 24 -7.06 3.35 12.27
CA GLU A 24 -6.06 3.70 13.27
C GLU A 24 -5.98 5.20 13.54
N ASP A 25 -6.02 5.99 12.47
CA ASP A 25 -5.84 7.44 12.56
C ASP A 25 -7.16 8.19 12.74
N GLY A 26 -8.29 7.50 12.67
CA GLY A 26 -9.60 8.13 12.79
C GLY A 26 -9.89 9.10 11.67
N ILE A 27 -9.40 8.84 10.47
CA ILE A 27 -9.61 9.66 9.29
C ILE A 27 -10.53 8.95 8.30
N THR A 28 -11.00 9.68 7.29
CA THR A 28 -11.84 9.08 6.27
C THR A 28 -11.00 8.16 5.37
N TRP A 29 -11.69 7.23 4.73
CA TRP A 29 -11.08 6.32 3.79
C TRP A 29 -10.39 7.09 2.65
N GLN A 30 -11.02 8.16 2.19
CA GLN A 30 -10.50 9.00 1.13
C GLN A 30 -9.23 9.73 1.55
N GLU A 31 -9.18 10.21 2.78
CA GLU A 31 -7.98 10.86 3.31
C GLU A 31 -6.82 9.88 3.42
N ALA A 32 -7.08 8.68 3.94
CA ALA A 32 -6.06 7.65 4.04
C ALA A 32 -5.51 7.29 2.67
N ARG A 33 -6.39 7.11 1.69
CA ARG A 33 -6.00 6.80 0.33
C ARG A 33 -5.11 7.88 -0.26
N SER A 34 -5.50 9.14 -0.07
CA SER A 34 -4.73 10.26 -0.59
C SER A 34 -3.33 10.31 0.01
N LYS A 35 -3.20 10.10 1.31
CA LYS A 35 -1.90 10.08 1.97
C LYS A 35 -0.98 8.99 1.42
N ILE A 36 -1.53 7.79 1.25
CA ILE A 36 -0.73 6.67 0.76
C ILE A 36 -0.33 6.86 -0.70
N ILE A 37 -1.25 7.32 -1.54
CA ILE A 37 -0.98 7.52 -2.97
C ILE A 37 0.11 8.57 -3.19
N ASN A 38 0.18 9.57 -2.33
CA ASN A 38 1.19 10.62 -2.44
C ASN A 38 2.52 10.25 -1.78
N SER A 39 2.65 9.03 -1.27
CA SER A 39 3.86 8.58 -0.59
C SER A 39 4.79 7.82 -1.53
N ASN A 40 6.06 7.74 -1.13
CA ASN A 40 7.04 6.91 -1.84
C ASN A 40 6.69 5.42 -1.75
N ALA A 41 6.00 5.01 -0.69
CA ALA A 41 5.58 3.64 -0.52
C ALA A 41 4.62 3.19 -1.62
N TYR A 42 3.73 4.07 -2.07
CA TYR A 42 2.82 3.75 -3.16
C TYR A 42 3.59 3.45 -4.44
N THR A 43 4.56 4.29 -4.78
CA THR A 43 5.41 4.08 -5.95
C THR A 43 6.17 2.75 -5.84
N ALA A 44 6.73 2.47 -4.67
CA ALA A 44 7.46 1.22 -4.44
C ALA A 44 6.56 -0.01 -4.53
N LEU A 45 5.32 0.09 -4.05
CA LEU A 45 4.37 -1.02 -4.13
C LEU A 45 4.09 -1.42 -5.57
N TYR A 46 3.95 -0.44 -6.45
CA TYR A 46 3.65 -0.70 -7.86
C TYR A 46 4.89 -0.86 -8.72
N ASP A 47 6.08 -0.73 -8.14
CA ASP A 47 7.32 -1.13 -8.79
C ASP A 47 7.50 -2.63 -8.56
N LEU A 48 7.23 -3.41 -9.59
CA LEU A 48 7.19 -4.86 -9.49
C LEU A 48 8.55 -5.48 -9.13
N GLU A 49 9.63 -4.72 -9.28
CA GLU A 49 10.96 -5.18 -8.95
C GLU A 49 11.25 -5.16 -7.44
N THR A 50 10.52 -4.33 -6.68
CA THR A 50 10.74 -4.25 -5.23
C THR A 50 10.24 -5.46 -4.46
N GLY A 51 9.30 -6.20 -5.04
CA GLY A 51 8.69 -7.35 -4.37
C GLY A 51 7.71 -7.01 -3.28
N LEU A 52 7.40 -5.73 -3.05
CA LEU A 52 6.44 -5.34 -2.01
C LEU A 52 5.07 -5.96 -2.23
N TRP A 53 4.67 -6.11 -3.48
CA TRP A 53 3.39 -6.70 -3.83
C TRP A 53 3.21 -8.12 -3.30
N GLY A 54 4.31 -8.80 -2.98
CA GLY A 54 4.28 -10.18 -2.49
C GLY A 54 4.52 -10.34 -1.00
N ASN A 55 4.72 -9.24 -0.26
CA ASN A 55 5.09 -9.31 1.15
C ASN A 55 3.94 -9.04 2.13
N GLY A 56 2.76 -8.78 1.62
CA GLY A 56 1.57 -8.59 2.45
C GLY A 56 1.38 -7.17 2.97
N PRO A 57 0.18 -6.88 3.51
CA PRO A 57 -0.17 -5.52 3.93
C PRO A 57 0.63 -5.02 5.13
N ASP A 58 0.98 -5.90 6.06
CA ASP A 58 1.75 -5.49 7.25
C ASP A 58 3.12 -4.97 6.87
N TYR A 59 3.78 -5.65 5.94
CA TYR A 59 5.08 -5.22 5.45
C TYR A 59 4.99 -3.87 4.74
N PHE A 60 3.96 -3.68 3.94
CA PHE A 60 3.74 -2.43 3.23
C PHE A 60 3.49 -1.27 4.21
N ARG A 61 2.71 -1.50 5.25
CA ARG A 61 2.44 -0.48 6.26
C ARG A 61 3.70 -0.06 6.98
N ASP A 62 4.56 -1.02 7.33
CA ASP A 62 5.86 -0.71 7.94
C ASP A 62 6.71 0.11 7.00
N PHE A 63 6.75 -0.26 5.73
CA PHE A 63 7.49 0.47 4.72
C PHE A 63 6.97 1.90 4.58
N TYR A 64 5.67 2.07 4.58
CA TYR A 64 5.05 3.39 4.50
C TYR A 64 5.48 4.26 5.69
N LYS A 65 5.44 3.70 6.89
CA LYS A 65 5.81 4.44 8.10
C LYS A 65 7.26 4.86 8.10
N LYS A 66 8.14 4.04 7.55
CA LYS A 66 9.57 4.33 7.50
C LYS A 66 9.93 5.37 6.44
N THR A 67 9.13 5.48 5.39
CA THR A 67 9.42 6.38 4.26
C THR A 67 8.56 7.63 4.25
N ALA A 68 7.58 7.70 5.10
CA ALA A 68 6.67 8.84 5.16
C ALA A 68 7.30 10.06 5.83
#